data_8c1936353251ee2a9b856aa8332990aa
#
_entry.id   8c1936353251ee2a9b856aa8332990aa
#
_cell.length_a   1.000
_cell.length_b   1.000
_cell.length_c   1.000
_cell.angle_alpha   90.00
_cell.angle_beta   90.00
_cell.angle_gamma   90.00
#
_symmetry.space_group_name_H-M   'P 1'
#
loop_
_entity.id
_entity.type
_entity.pdbx_description
1 polymer ?
#
loop_
_entity_poly.entity_id
_entity_poly.type
_entity_poly.pdbx_seq_one_letter_code
_entity_poly.pdbx_strand_id
1 'polypeptide(L)'
;QMCIRDRGNLMGVVAAISAGGAGAVFWMWLIALLGASTAFIEATLAQIYKEKDPLYGGYRGGPAYYLHVLFASRSKRQRYSLFACLFALSGLLCWCGISQVISNSVASSFENAFHIPPLYTTIFLVAIAAIIVLRKNATVKVLDIMVPIMAACYFFLTIFIIVKNAGQLPDVLSRIFSEAFGLRQAVGGGIGAAIMNGAKRGLFSNEAGSGSAPCAAAAADIDHPAKEGLFQALGVFIDTYVICTCTAMIMLLVPQELTEGLAGMDLLQAAMAYYFGEFGVVFIALILFLFSFSTFLGILFYARSNVAYLFGDNWLSQTLYKVLALVMLFIGGIAAYQFVWDLGDVGVGLMTIFNMIALFPLAPKALQALTDYEHSHKR
;
A
#
# COMPACT_ATOMS: atom_id res chain seq x y z
N GLN A 1 11.06 6.36 -0.28
CA GLN A 1 10.32 5.12 -0.59
C GLN A 1 9.44 4.65 0.57
N MET A 2 9.89 4.69 1.82
CA MET A 2 9.04 4.33 2.99
C MET A 2 7.77 5.19 3.08
N CYS A 3 7.83 6.47 2.79
CA CYS A 3 6.68 7.39 2.87
C CYS A 3 5.54 7.10 1.86
N ILE A 4 5.77 6.28 0.84
CA ILE A 4 4.76 5.98 -0.18
C ILE A 4 3.81 4.86 0.26
N ARG A 5 4.18 4.04 1.28
CA ARG A 5 3.44 2.87 1.73
C ARG A 5 2.47 3.10 2.91
N ASP A 6 2.46 4.30 3.49
CA ASP A 6 1.80 4.56 4.79
C ASP A 6 0.27 4.38 4.82
N ARG A 7 -0.40 4.35 3.67
CA ARG A 7 -1.87 4.20 3.58
C ARG A 7 -2.39 2.84 4.05
N GLY A 8 -1.69 1.75 3.64
CA GLY A 8 -2.09 0.39 3.96
C GLY A 8 -2.06 0.12 5.45
N ASN A 9 -1.17 0.80 6.14
CA ASN A 9 -0.96 0.70 7.57
C ASN A 9 -2.12 1.19 8.43
N LEU A 10 -2.90 2.13 7.93
CA LEU A 10 -4.12 2.59 8.59
C LEU A 10 -5.35 1.89 8.01
N MET A 11 -5.71 2.21 6.78
CA MET A 11 -6.94 1.74 6.14
C MET A 11 -6.98 0.21 5.97
N GLY A 12 -5.85 -0.41 5.61
CA GLY A 12 -5.76 -1.86 5.42
C GLY A 12 -5.96 -2.63 6.73
N VAL A 13 -5.33 -2.17 7.82
CA VAL A 13 -5.47 -2.82 9.15
C VAL A 13 -6.88 -2.67 9.70
N VAL A 14 -7.48 -1.48 9.55
CA VAL A 14 -8.87 -1.25 9.92
C VAL A 14 -9.81 -2.18 9.15
N ALA A 15 -9.64 -2.29 7.84
CA ALA A 15 -10.43 -3.20 7.02
C ALA A 15 -10.20 -4.69 7.38
N ALA A 16 -8.97 -5.07 7.74
CA ALA A 16 -8.65 -6.42 8.20
C ALA A 16 -9.41 -6.78 9.47
N ILE A 17 -9.37 -5.91 10.48
CA ILE A 17 -10.00 -6.14 11.78
C ILE A 17 -11.54 -6.07 11.66
N SER A 18 -12.07 -5.11 10.89
CA SER A 18 -13.52 -4.98 10.68
C SER A 18 -14.13 -6.24 10.05
N ALA A 19 -13.46 -6.84 9.06
CA ALA A 19 -13.99 -7.96 8.31
C ALA A 19 -13.48 -9.34 8.75
N GLY A 20 -12.32 -9.41 9.38
CA GLY A 20 -11.64 -10.66 9.77
C GLY A 20 -11.42 -10.83 11.26
N GLY A 21 -11.83 -9.86 12.10
CA GLY A 21 -11.58 -9.87 13.53
C GLY A 21 -10.11 -9.67 13.90
N ALA A 22 -9.78 -9.84 15.19
CA ALA A 22 -8.41 -9.71 15.67
C ALA A 22 -7.46 -10.76 15.06
N GLY A 23 -7.98 -11.94 14.74
CA GLY A 23 -7.22 -13.02 14.11
C GLY A 23 -6.60 -12.65 12.76
N ALA A 24 -7.17 -11.68 12.03
CA ALA A 24 -6.61 -11.21 10.76
C ALA A 24 -5.20 -10.63 10.93
N VAL A 25 -4.89 -10.04 12.10
CA VAL A 25 -3.56 -9.47 12.39
C VAL A 25 -2.47 -10.55 12.35
N PHE A 26 -2.73 -11.72 12.90
CA PHE A 26 -1.79 -12.86 12.82
C PHE A 26 -1.48 -13.23 11.37
N TRP A 27 -2.50 -13.30 10.54
CA TRP A 27 -2.33 -13.64 9.12
C TRP A 27 -1.63 -12.54 8.32
N MET A 28 -1.82 -11.27 8.70
CA MET A 28 -1.01 -10.17 8.16
C MET A 28 0.48 -10.36 8.49
N TRP A 29 0.83 -10.74 9.72
CA TRP A 29 2.22 -11.01 10.12
C TRP A 29 2.82 -12.17 9.32
N LEU A 30 2.06 -13.27 9.16
CA LEU A 30 2.53 -14.42 8.41
C LEU A 30 2.79 -14.07 6.93
N ILE A 31 1.86 -13.32 6.31
CA ILE A 31 2.02 -12.86 4.92
C ILE A 31 3.21 -11.91 4.77
N ALA A 32 3.49 -11.07 5.75
CA ALA A 32 4.68 -10.21 5.72
C ALA A 32 5.98 -11.01 5.80
N LEU A 33 6.02 -12.03 6.65
CA LEU A 33 7.18 -12.93 6.76
C LEU A 33 7.49 -13.61 5.42
N LEU A 34 6.48 -14.19 4.78
CA LEU A 34 6.62 -14.82 3.47
C LEU A 34 6.89 -13.79 2.36
N GLY A 35 6.21 -12.65 2.44
CA GLY A 35 6.29 -11.57 1.47
C GLY A 35 7.64 -10.86 1.42
N ALA A 36 8.40 -10.83 2.51
CA ALA A 36 9.71 -10.19 2.54
C ALA A 36 10.67 -10.79 1.50
N SER A 37 10.62 -12.11 1.28
CA SER A 37 11.42 -12.78 0.25
C SER A 37 10.98 -12.41 -1.17
N THR A 38 9.67 -12.30 -1.42
CA THR A 38 9.16 -11.85 -2.71
C THR A 38 9.50 -10.39 -2.97
N ALA A 39 9.38 -9.52 -1.96
CA ALA A 39 9.78 -8.12 -2.06
C ALA A 39 11.27 -7.94 -2.39
N PHE A 40 12.14 -8.78 -1.81
CA PHE A 40 13.55 -8.82 -2.16
C PHE A 40 13.75 -9.15 -3.65
N ILE A 41 13.12 -10.22 -4.12
CA ILE A 41 13.29 -10.70 -5.50
C ILE A 41 12.76 -9.66 -6.49
N GLU A 42 11.53 -9.16 -6.30
CA GLU A 42 10.90 -8.23 -7.24
C GLU A 42 11.64 -6.89 -7.34
N ALA A 43 12.13 -6.36 -6.21
CA ALA A 43 12.89 -5.11 -6.21
C ALA A 43 14.28 -5.26 -6.83
N THR A 44 14.97 -6.39 -6.55
CA THR A 44 16.24 -6.70 -7.21
C THR A 44 16.08 -6.85 -8.71
N LEU A 45 15.03 -7.56 -9.18
CA LEU A 45 14.72 -7.69 -10.60
C LEU A 45 14.37 -6.35 -11.24
N ALA A 46 13.62 -5.49 -10.55
CA ALA A 46 13.31 -4.16 -11.04
C ALA A 46 14.56 -3.31 -11.28
N GLN A 47 15.57 -3.44 -10.43
CA GLN A 47 16.86 -2.79 -10.60
C GLN A 47 17.70 -3.39 -11.74
N ILE A 48 17.67 -4.72 -11.91
CA ILE A 48 18.40 -5.41 -13.01
C ILE A 48 17.83 -5.02 -14.37
N TYR A 49 16.51 -4.87 -14.48
CA TYR A 49 15.80 -4.64 -15.73
C TYR A 49 15.29 -3.21 -15.90
N LYS A 50 15.80 -2.24 -15.12
CA LYS A 50 15.42 -0.84 -15.25
C LYS A 50 15.93 -0.23 -16.56
N GLU A 51 15.17 0.72 -17.08
CA GLU A 51 15.50 1.48 -18.29
C GLU A 51 15.60 2.97 -17.97
N LYS A 52 16.32 3.73 -18.81
CA LYS A 52 16.32 5.19 -18.69
C LYS A 52 14.95 5.75 -19.01
N ASP A 53 14.53 6.75 -18.23
CA ASP A 53 13.28 7.48 -18.44
C ASP A 53 13.55 8.77 -19.23
N PRO A 54 13.20 8.82 -20.53
CA PRO A 54 13.51 9.97 -21.35
C PRO A 54 12.63 11.19 -21.08
N LEU A 55 11.42 10.99 -20.49
CA LEU A 55 10.46 12.07 -20.27
C LEU A 55 10.72 12.83 -18.98
N TYR A 56 11.06 12.11 -17.89
CA TYR A 56 11.26 12.69 -16.56
C TYR A 56 12.71 12.66 -16.10
N GLY A 57 13.59 11.94 -16.80
CA GLY A 57 14.95 11.67 -16.38
C GLY A 57 15.04 10.57 -15.29
N GLY A 58 16.25 10.05 -15.05
CA GLY A 58 16.46 8.93 -14.14
C GLY A 58 16.08 7.59 -14.74
N TYR A 59 15.49 6.70 -13.95
CA TYR A 59 15.15 5.35 -14.36
C TYR A 59 13.67 5.02 -14.14
N ARG A 60 13.17 4.06 -14.90
CA ARG A 60 11.85 3.46 -14.79
C ARG A 60 11.95 1.94 -14.97
N GLY A 61 10.97 1.20 -14.49
CA GLY A 61 10.95 -0.25 -14.58
C GLY A 61 9.77 -0.84 -13.83
N GLY A 62 9.94 -2.06 -13.39
CA GLY A 62 8.94 -2.83 -12.67
C GLY A 62 8.51 -4.07 -13.44
N PRO A 63 7.43 -4.77 -13.01
CA PRO A 63 7.06 -6.06 -13.56
C PRO A 63 6.81 -6.09 -15.07
N ALA A 64 6.22 -5.03 -15.64
CA ALA A 64 5.99 -4.98 -17.07
C ALA A 64 7.31 -5.14 -17.88
N TYR A 65 8.41 -4.60 -17.36
CA TYR A 65 9.71 -4.63 -18.03
C TYR A 65 10.37 -6.00 -17.94
N TYR A 66 10.45 -6.63 -16.75
CA TYR A 66 11.04 -7.96 -16.64
C TYR A 66 10.14 -9.07 -17.21
N LEU A 67 8.79 -8.92 -17.16
CA LEU A 67 7.88 -9.79 -17.89
C LEU A 67 8.09 -9.69 -19.40
N HIS A 68 8.32 -8.47 -19.92
CA HIS A 68 8.65 -8.28 -21.31
C HIS A 68 9.91 -9.05 -21.70
N VAL A 69 10.98 -8.91 -20.92
CA VAL A 69 12.24 -9.63 -21.19
C VAL A 69 12.07 -11.15 -21.12
N LEU A 70 11.25 -11.65 -20.18
CA LEU A 70 11.02 -13.08 -20.01
C LEU A 70 10.24 -13.70 -21.18
N PHE A 71 9.21 -13.01 -21.69
CA PHE A 71 8.27 -13.53 -22.67
C PHE A 71 8.39 -12.92 -24.08
N ALA A 72 9.23 -11.89 -24.24
CA ALA A 72 9.50 -11.38 -25.58
C ALA A 72 10.18 -12.48 -26.40
N SER A 73 9.55 -12.88 -27.50
CA SER A 73 10.14 -13.80 -28.46
C SER A 73 11.50 -13.27 -28.91
N ARG A 74 12.48 -14.14 -29.13
CA ARG A 74 13.81 -13.81 -29.70
C ARG A 74 13.73 -13.02 -31.04
N SER A 75 12.54 -12.93 -31.62
CA SER A 75 12.27 -12.07 -32.78
C SER A 75 12.27 -10.60 -32.35
N LYS A 76 13.23 -9.84 -32.86
CA LYS A 76 13.37 -8.38 -32.67
C LYS A 76 12.13 -7.55 -33.06
N ARG A 77 11.03 -8.19 -33.48
CA ARG A 77 9.80 -7.58 -34.00
C ARG A 77 8.67 -7.46 -33.02
N GLN A 78 8.73 -8.15 -31.86
CA GLN A 78 7.65 -8.07 -30.85
C GLN A 78 7.84 -6.85 -29.96
N ARG A 79 7.01 -5.82 -30.21
CA ARG A 79 7.02 -4.56 -29.45
C ARG A 79 6.42 -4.70 -28.05
N TYR A 80 5.55 -5.68 -27.83
CA TYR A 80 4.83 -5.91 -26.57
C TYR A 80 4.76 -7.40 -26.27
N SER A 81 4.85 -7.74 -24.96
CA SER A 81 4.57 -9.08 -24.45
C SER A 81 3.16 -9.11 -23.85
N LEU A 82 2.38 -10.16 -24.11
CA LEU A 82 1.03 -10.29 -23.61
C LEU A 82 0.96 -10.18 -22.08
N PHE A 83 1.80 -10.94 -21.36
CA PHE A 83 1.81 -10.93 -19.90
C PHE A 83 2.25 -9.58 -19.32
N ALA A 84 3.17 -8.90 -19.96
CA ALA A 84 3.57 -7.55 -19.55
C ALA A 84 2.44 -6.53 -19.78
N CYS A 85 1.69 -6.63 -20.87
CA CYS A 85 0.51 -5.79 -21.11
C CYS A 85 -0.60 -6.08 -20.09
N LEU A 86 -0.87 -7.35 -19.79
CA LEU A 86 -1.88 -7.73 -18.80
C LEU A 86 -1.50 -7.23 -17.40
N PHE A 87 -0.23 -7.35 -16.99
CA PHE A 87 0.24 -6.76 -15.76
C PHE A 87 0.06 -5.24 -15.75
N ALA A 88 0.50 -4.56 -16.80
CA ALA A 88 0.42 -3.10 -16.87
C ALA A 88 -1.03 -2.60 -16.81
N LEU A 89 -1.96 -3.26 -17.50
CA LEU A 89 -3.40 -2.95 -17.44
C LEU A 89 -3.99 -3.22 -16.05
N SER A 90 -3.67 -4.37 -15.44
CA SER A 90 -4.14 -4.69 -14.09
C SER A 90 -3.60 -3.70 -13.06
N GLY A 91 -2.36 -3.21 -13.23
CA GLY A 91 -1.78 -2.16 -12.41
C GLY A 91 -2.53 -0.83 -12.52
N LEU A 92 -2.83 -0.39 -13.74
CA LEU A 92 -3.60 0.84 -13.94
C LEU A 92 -5.00 0.73 -13.34
N LEU A 93 -5.67 -0.44 -13.47
CA LEU A 93 -6.96 -0.71 -12.85
C LEU A 93 -6.87 -0.69 -11.31
N CYS A 94 -5.86 -1.37 -10.77
CA CYS A 94 -5.60 -1.41 -9.33
C CYS A 94 -5.45 0.00 -8.74
N TRP A 95 -4.62 0.83 -9.35
CA TRP A 95 -4.37 2.18 -8.84
C TRP A 95 -5.57 3.12 -9.01
N CYS A 96 -6.44 2.87 -9.98
CA CYS A 96 -7.77 3.50 -10.03
C CYS A 96 -8.62 3.13 -8.81
N GLY A 97 -8.68 1.84 -8.46
CA GLY A 97 -9.40 1.35 -7.27
C GLY A 97 -8.81 1.93 -5.97
N ILE A 98 -7.50 1.93 -5.85
CA ILE A 98 -6.81 2.50 -4.69
C ILE A 98 -7.06 4.00 -4.55
N SER A 99 -7.10 4.76 -5.65
CA SER A 99 -7.47 6.18 -5.62
C SER A 99 -8.87 6.40 -5.04
N GLN A 100 -9.80 5.47 -5.32
CA GLN A 100 -11.14 5.51 -4.72
C GLN A 100 -11.11 5.21 -3.23
N VAL A 101 -10.37 4.17 -2.79
CA VAL A 101 -10.23 3.84 -1.35
C VAL A 101 -9.66 5.03 -0.57
N ILE A 102 -8.66 5.71 -1.11
CA ILE A 102 -8.06 6.91 -0.52
C ILE A 102 -9.10 7.99 -0.28
N SER A 103 -9.85 8.37 -1.31
CA SER A 103 -10.83 9.44 -1.22
C SER A 103 -11.99 9.08 -0.30
N ASN A 104 -12.47 7.84 -0.36
CA ASN A 104 -13.53 7.33 0.50
C ASN A 104 -13.15 7.43 1.98
N SER A 105 -11.96 6.96 2.34
CA SER A 105 -11.48 6.96 3.72
C SER A 105 -11.25 8.39 4.24
N VAL A 106 -10.72 9.30 3.42
CA VAL A 106 -10.56 10.71 3.80
C VAL A 106 -11.92 11.38 3.98
N ALA A 107 -12.86 11.17 3.06
CA ALA A 107 -14.19 11.77 3.12
C ALA A 107 -14.94 11.32 4.39
N SER A 108 -14.97 10.01 4.69
CA SER A 108 -15.55 9.45 5.91
C SER A 108 -14.89 10.02 7.17
N SER A 109 -13.56 10.06 7.19
CA SER A 109 -12.81 10.55 8.35
C SER A 109 -13.05 12.04 8.64
N PHE A 110 -13.23 12.87 7.61
CA PHE A 110 -13.56 14.30 7.74
C PHE A 110 -15.02 14.52 8.13
N GLU A 111 -15.93 13.67 7.65
CA GLU A 111 -17.33 13.69 8.10
C GLU A 111 -17.40 13.44 9.61
N ASN A 112 -16.70 12.46 10.11
CA ASN A 112 -16.66 12.13 11.54
C ASN A 112 -16.00 13.23 12.38
N ALA A 113 -14.91 13.83 11.89
CA ALA A 113 -14.14 14.82 12.65
C ALA A 113 -14.72 16.23 12.62
N PHE A 114 -15.27 16.66 11.48
CA PHE A 114 -15.66 18.05 11.23
C PHE A 114 -17.11 18.21 10.81
N HIS A 115 -17.86 17.10 10.71
CA HIS A 115 -19.25 17.08 10.23
C HIS A 115 -19.43 17.69 8.82
N ILE A 116 -18.38 17.58 7.99
CA ILE A 116 -18.39 18.06 6.61
C ILE A 116 -18.92 16.93 5.72
N PRO A 117 -19.99 17.16 4.92
CA PRO A 117 -20.48 16.14 4.00
C PRO A 117 -19.40 15.63 3.05
N PRO A 118 -19.33 14.30 2.77
CA PRO A 118 -18.29 13.67 1.95
C PRO A 118 -18.04 14.33 0.60
N LEU A 119 -19.10 14.87 -0.03
CA LEU A 119 -18.99 15.56 -1.30
C LEU A 119 -18.06 16.79 -1.26
N TYR A 120 -18.15 17.62 -0.21
CA TYR A 120 -17.32 18.83 -0.10
C TYR A 120 -15.86 18.48 0.17
N THR A 121 -15.62 17.52 1.05
CA THR A 121 -14.27 16.99 1.31
C THR A 121 -13.67 16.41 0.04
N THR A 122 -14.45 15.67 -0.73
CA THR A 122 -14.02 15.07 -2.00
C THR A 122 -13.65 16.14 -3.03
N ILE A 123 -14.48 17.16 -3.21
CA ILE A 123 -14.20 18.29 -4.13
C ILE A 123 -12.92 19.00 -3.71
N PHE A 124 -12.74 19.27 -2.41
CA PHE A 124 -11.53 19.89 -1.87
C PHE A 124 -10.27 19.05 -2.14
N LEU A 125 -10.33 17.73 -1.85
CA LEU A 125 -9.24 16.80 -2.08
C LEU A 125 -8.86 16.75 -3.56
N VAL A 126 -9.85 16.62 -4.46
CA VAL A 126 -9.62 16.56 -5.91
C VAL A 126 -9.06 17.89 -6.43
N ALA A 127 -9.54 19.01 -5.95
CA ALA A 127 -9.04 20.34 -6.37
C ALA A 127 -7.55 20.51 -6.01
N ILE A 128 -7.15 20.18 -4.79
CA ILE A 128 -5.75 20.22 -4.37
C ILE A 128 -4.91 19.23 -5.19
N ALA A 129 -5.40 18.00 -5.35
CA ALA A 129 -4.72 16.99 -6.14
C ALA A 129 -4.53 17.44 -7.58
N ALA A 130 -5.54 18.03 -8.22
CA ALA A 130 -5.48 18.54 -9.59
C ALA A 130 -4.44 19.66 -9.75
N ILE A 131 -4.41 20.61 -8.83
CA ILE A 131 -3.44 21.73 -8.86
C ILE A 131 -2.02 21.22 -8.84
N ILE A 132 -1.74 20.15 -8.05
CA ILE A 132 -0.39 19.61 -7.90
C ILE A 132 -0.06 18.66 -9.05
N VAL A 133 -0.92 17.69 -9.33
CA VAL A 133 -0.65 16.58 -10.25
C VAL A 133 -0.58 17.02 -11.71
N LEU A 134 -1.37 18.01 -12.11
CA LEU A 134 -1.37 18.50 -13.50
C LEU A 134 -0.17 19.38 -13.85
N ARG A 135 0.62 19.80 -12.86
CA ARG A 135 1.90 20.46 -13.12
C ARG A 135 2.92 19.46 -13.69
N LYS A 136 3.75 19.92 -14.65
CA LYS A 136 4.77 19.06 -15.29
C LYS A 136 5.82 18.52 -14.30
N ASN A 137 6.23 19.33 -13.33
CA ASN A 137 7.27 19.01 -12.34
C ASN A 137 6.73 19.18 -10.93
N ALA A 138 5.65 18.46 -10.61
CA ALA A 138 5.11 18.47 -9.26
C ALA A 138 6.04 17.70 -8.31
N THR A 139 6.96 18.42 -7.69
CA THR A 139 7.74 17.90 -6.58
C THR A 139 7.13 18.46 -5.30
N VAL A 140 6.56 17.60 -4.48
CA VAL A 140 5.96 18.04 -3.21
C VAL A 140 6.98 17.78 -2.10
N LYS A 141 8.09 18.53 -2.12
CA LYS A 141 9.15 18.45 -1.09
C LYS A 141 8.63 18.62 0.34
N VAL A 142 7.51 19.32 0.50
CA VAL A 142 6.87 19.48 1.81
C VAL A 142 6.40 18.13 2.36
N LEU A 143 5.86 17.24 1.53
CA LEU A 143 5.42 15.92 1.97
C LEU A 143 6.60 15.02 2.38
N ASP A 144 7.75 15.16 1.74
CA ASP A 144 8.95 14.39 2.10
C ASP A 144 9.40 14.64 3.54
N ILE A 145 9.04 15.80 4.11
CA ILE A 145 9.33 16.18 5.49
C ILE A 145 8.13 15.93 6.40
N MET A 146 6.93 16.31 5.98
CA MET A 146 5.73 16.24 6.83
C MET A 146 5.30 14.79 7.11
N VAL A 147 5.37 13.90 6.10
CA VAL A 147 4.93 12.50 6.26
C VAL A 147 5.76 11.75 7.29
N PRO A 148 7.12 11.78 7.29
CA PRO A 148 7.91 11.15 8.34
C PRO A 148 7.65 11.72 9.74
N ILE A 149 7.46 13.03 9.86
CA ILE A 149 7.14 13.65 11.16
C ILE A 149 5.79 13.13 11.68
N MET A 150 4.78 13.07 10.83
CA MET A 150 3.46 12.57 11.23
C MET A 150 3.47 11.07 11.53
N ALA A 151 4.24 10.27 10.76
CA ALA A 151 4.44 8.86 11.07
C ALA A 151 5.10 8.68 12.44
N ALA A 152 6.09 9.51 12.77
CA ALA A 152 6.72 9.51 14.08
C ALA A 152 5.73 9.91 15.18
N CYS A 153 4.93 10.97 14.99
CA CYS A 153 3.88 11.38 15.95
C CYS A 153 2.87 10.26 16.17
N TYR A 154 2.41 9.62 15.08
CA TYR A 154 1.48 8.50 15.16
C TYR A 154 2.09 7.31 15.93
N PHE A 155 3.33 6.97 15.63
CA PHE A 155 4.06 5.90 16.30
C PHE A 155 4.21 6.16 17.81
N PHE A 156 4.69 7.34 18.21
CA PHE A 156 4.85 7.67 19.63
C PHE A 156 3.52 7.72 20.38
N LEU A 157 2.47 8.23 19.75
CA LEU A 157 1.13 8.23 20.33
C LEU A 157 0.62 6.81 20.53
N THR A 158 0.86 5.91 19.59
CA THR A 158 0.50 4.49 19.70
C THR A 158 1.31 3.80 20.81
N ILE A 159 2.61 4.04 20.88
CA ILE A 159 3.45 3.51 21.98
C ILE A 159 2.91 3.98 23.34
N PHE A 160 2.50 5.24 23.45
CA PHE A 160 1.87 5.75 24.68
C PHE A 160 0.59 4.96 25.04
N ILE A 161 -0.29 4.68 24.08
CA ILE A 161 -1.49 3.85 24.29
C ILE A 161 -1.10 2.46 24.77
N ILE A 162 -0.14 1.81 24.11
CA ILE A 162 0.33 0.46 24.43
C ILE A 162 0.90 0.41 25.87
N VAL A 163 1.77 1.35 26.21
CA VAL A 163 2.39 1.40 27.55
C VAL A 163 1.34 1.65 28.63
N LYS A 164 0.39 2.57 28.40
CA LYS A 164 -0.70 2.84 29.33
C LYS A 164 -1.60 1.63 29.57
N ASN A 165 -1.77 0.77 28.58
CA ASN A 165 -2.63 -0.42 28.62
C ASN A 165 -1.82 -1.74 28.62
N ALA A 166 -0.56 -1.71 29.08
CA ALA A 166 0.36 -2.85 28.99
C ALA A 166 -0.20 -4.12 29.71
N GLY A 167 -1.02 -3.95 30.75
CA GLY A 167 -1.67 -5.06 31.45
C GLY A 167 -2.67 -5.84 30.59
N GLN A 168 -3.21 -5.25 29.52
CA GLN A 168 -4.18 -5.88 28.62
C GLN A 168 -3.51 -6.57 27.43
N LEU A 169 -2.20 -6.35 27.20
CA LEU A 169 -1.49 -6.93 26.06
C LEU A 169 -1.54 -8.46 25.98
N PRO A 170 -1.39 -9.21 27.10
CA PRO A 170 -1.52 -10.66 27.07
C PRO A 170 -2.90 -11.12 26.57
N ASP A 171 -3.97 -10.43 26.98
CA ASP A 171 -5.33 -10.76 26.59
C ASP A 171 -5.56 -10.46 25.09
N VAL A 172 -5.06 -9.32 24.61
CA VAL A 172 -5.13 -8.96 23.19
C VAL A 172 -4.35 -9.96 22.33
N LEU A 173 -3.14 -10.33 22.74
CA LEU A 173 -2.35 -11.35 22.02
C LEU A 173 -3.06 -12.71 22.04
N SER A 174 -3.58 -13.14 23.19
CA SER A 174 -4.38 -14.37 23.29
C SER A 174 -5.60 -14.32 22.38
N ARG A 175 -6.26 -13.18 22.25
CA ARG A 175 -7.38 -12.96 21.34
C ARG A 175 -6.94 -13.08 19.87
N ILE A 176 -5.85 -12.42 19.49
CA ILE A 176 -5.32 -12.50 18.12
C ILE A 176 -5.05 -13.96 17.73
N PHE A 177 -4.34 -14.72 18.56
CA PHE A 177 -4.03 -16.12 18.29
C PHE A 177 -5.29 -17.01 18.30
N SER A 178 -6.17 -16.85 19.29
CA SER A 178 -7.36 -17.69 19.39
C SER A 178 -8.36 -17.48 18.25
N GLU A 179 -8.55 -16.24 17.79
CA GLU A 179 -9.40 -15.93 16.64
C GLU A 179 -8.73 -16.36 15.32
N ALA A 180 -7.39 -16.25 15.20
CA ALA A 180 -6.66 -16.66 14.00
C ALA A 180 -6.82 -18.17 13.68
N PHE A 181 -6.96 -19.00 14.71
CA PHE A 181 -7.12 -20.46 14.59
C PHE A 181 -8.53 -20.96 14.87
N GLY A 182 -9.51 -20.05 14.99
CA GLY A 182 -10.92 -20.42 15.18
C GLY A 182 -11.26 -21.00 16.56
N LEU A 183 -10.38 -20.79 17.56
CA LEU A 183 -10.61 -21.22 18.95
C LEU A 183 -11.64 -20.35 19.68
N ARG A 184 -11.90 -19.15 19.17
CA ARG A 184 -13.00 -18.25 19.57
C ARG A 184 -13.76 -17.83 18.34
N GLN A 185 -15.06 -17.56 18.49
CA GLN A 185 -15.83 -16.93 17.41
C GLN A 185 -15.29 -15.50 17.21
N ALA A 186 -14.76 -15.24 16.01
CA ALA A 186 -14.36 -13.90 15.62
C ALA A 186 -15.60 -13.05 15.32
N VAL A 187 -15.62 -11.84 15.79
CA VAL A 187 -16.58 -10.83 15.35
C VAL A 187 -16.26 -10.54 13.88
N GLY A 188 -17.20 -10.84 12.99
CA GLY A 188 -17.03 -10.58 11.53
C GLY A 188 -16.81 -11.80 10.64
N GLY A 189 -16.70 -13.02 11.20
CA GLY A 189 -16.57 -14.24 10.37
C GLY A 189 -15.67 -15.29 11.02
N GLY A 190 -15.76 -16.53 10.52
CA GLY A 190 -14.93 -17.63 11.01
C GLY A 190 -13.46 -17.53 10.57
N ILE A 191 -12.68 -18.58 10.86
CA ILE A 191 -11.26 -18.70 10.50
C ILE A 191 -10.95 -18.33 9.03
N GLY A 192 -11.85 -18.68 8.09
CA GLY A 192 -11.70 -18.34 6.67
C GLY A 192 -11.70 -16.83 6.42
N ALA A 193 -12.54 -16.09 7.14
CA ALA A 193 -12.56 -14.62 7.05
C ALA A 193 -11.27 -14.00 7.61
N ALA A 194 -10.77 -14.50 8.75
CA ALA A 194 -9.51 -14.06 9.33
C ALA A 194 -8.33 -14.29 8.38
N ILE A 195 -8.22 -15.50 7.80
CA ILE A 195 -7.18 -15.84 6.83
C ILE A 195 -7.27 -14.93 5.60
N MET A 196 -8.45 -14.86 4.99
CA MET A 196 -8.66 -14.12 3.73
C MET A 196 -8.40 -12.62 3.91
N ASN A 197 -8.98 -12.00 4.94
CA ASN A 197 -8.81 -10.57 5.17
C ASN A 197 -7.39 -10.25 5.66
N GLY A 198 -6.80 -11.07 6.50
CA GLY A 198 -5.42 -10.92 6.91
C GLY A 198 -4.45 -11.00 5.72
N ALA A 199 -4.62 -11.96 4.83
CA ALA A 199 -3.80 -12.10 3.63
C ALA A 199 -4.00 -10.91 2.65
N LYS A 200 -5.25 -10.59 2.31
CA LYS A 200 -5.56 -9.46 1.40
C LYS A 200 -5.02 -8.13 1.92
N ARG A 201 -5.27 -7.83 3.19
CA ARG A 201 -4.88 -6.55 3.79
C ARG A 201 -3.40 -6.48 4.12
N GLY A 202 -2.77 -7.63 4.42
CA GLY A 202 -1.31 -7.74 4.51
C GLY A 202 -0.63 -7.39 3.19
N LEU A 203 -1.04 -8.03 2.09
CA LEU A 203 -0.54 -7.71 0.74
C LEU A 203 -0.85 -6.28 0.31
N PHE A 204 -2.02 -5.76 0.67
CA PHE A 204 -2.41 -4.38 0.39
C PHE A 204 -1.51 -3.37 1.13
N SER A 205 -1.09 -3.68 2.36
CA SER A 205 -0.22 -2.81 3.16
C SER A 205 1.23 -2.86 2.69
N ASN A 206 1.85 -4.04 2.69
CA ASN A 206 3.26 -4.17 2.42
C ASN A 206 3.63 -4.29 0.93
N GLU A 207 2.61 -4.44 0.05
CA GLU A 207 2.74 -4.53 -1.41
C GLU A 207 3.67 -5.66 -1.91
N ALA A 208 4.09 -6.57 -1.03
CA ALA A 208 5.05 -7.63 -1.36
C ALA A 208 4.44 -8.65 -2.33
N GLY A 209 5.05 -8.84 -3.47
CA GLY A 209 4.57 -9.74 -4.53
C GLY A 209 3.50 -9.15 -5.43
N SER A 210 2.93 -7.97 -5.12
CA SER A 210 1.94 -7.31 -5.98
C SER A 210 2.55 -6.68 -7.24
N GLY A 211 3.84 -6.34 -7.20
CA GLY A 211 4.53 -5.70 -8.32
C GLY A 211 4.39 -4.18 -8.37
N SER A 212 3.77 -3.52 -7.39
CA SER A 212 3.71 -2.06 -7.32
C SER A 212 5.02 -1.46 -6.81
N ALA A 213 5.55 -1.99 -5.69
CA ALA A 213 6.81 -1.55 -5.13
C ALA A 213 8.01 -1.58 -6.11
N PRO A 214 8.15 -2.59 -7.00
CA PRO A 214 9.18 -2.63 -8.03
C PRO A 214 9.17 -1.44 -9.00
N CYS A 215 8.01 -0.81 -9.24
CA CYS A 215 7.93 0.37 -10.09
C CYS A 215 8.67 1.57 -9.48
N ALA A 216 8.67 1.69 -8.13
CA ALA A 216 9.46 2.69 -7.42
C ALA A 216 10.91 2.24 -7.24
N ALA A 217 11.13 0.96 -6.92
CA ALA A 217 12.45 0.39 -6.74
C ALA A 217 13.33 0.59 -7.98
N ALA A 218 12.77 0.46 -9.18
CA ALA A 218 13.50 0.70 -10.43
C ALA A 218 14.04 2.12 -10.58
N ALA A 219 13.36 3.11 -10.00
CA ALA A 219 13.78 4.52 -10.11
C ALA A 219 14.94 4.89 -9.18
N ALA A 220 15.28 4.03 -8.21
CA ALA A 220 16.40 4.27 -7.31
C ALA A 220 17.74 4.19 -8.07
N ASP A 221 18.59 5.19 -7.82
CA ASP A 221 19.96 5.22 -8.34
C ASP A 221 20.90 4.67 -7.27
N ILE A 222 21.22 3.41 -7.37
CA ILE A 222 22.03 2.65 -6.42
C ILE A 222 23.08 1.80 -7.15
N ASP A 223 24.16 1.54 -6.45
CA ASP A 223 25.37 0.89 -6.97
C ASP A 223 25.16 -0.61 -7.21
N HIS A 224 24.25 -1.26 -6.47
CA HIS A 224 24.04 -2.71 -6.59
C HIS A 224 22.58 -3.11 -6.44
N PRO A 225 22.01 -3.92 -7.36
CA PRO A 225 20.59 -4.29 -7.34
C PRO A 225 20.11 -4.95 -6.03
N ALA A 226 20.94 -5.81 -5.42
CA ALA A 226 20.59 -6.50 -4.18
C ALA A 226 20.39 -5.55 -2.99
N LYS A 227 21.02 -4.37 -2.97
CA LYS A 227 20.79 -3.37 -1.92
C LYS A 227 19.32 -2.94 -1.88
N GLU A 228 18.74 -2.65 -3.05
CA GLU A 228 17.33 -2.27 -3.11
C GLU A 228 16.42 -3.41 -2.67
N GLY A 229 16.74 -4.65 -3.08
CA GLY A 229 16.02 -5.83 -2.61
C GLY A 229 16.01 -5.96 -1.08
N LEU A 230 17.18 -5.80 -0.44
CA LEU A 230 17.30 -5.84 1.02
C LEU A 230 16.53 -4.70 1.70
N PHE A 231 16.58 -3.48 1.16
CA PHE A 231 15.81 -2.36 1.66
C PHE A 231 14.30 -2.60 1.58
N GLN A 232 13.83 -3.17 0.47
CA GLN A 232 12.41 -3.49 0.31
C GLN A 232 11.96 -4.61 1.25
N ALA A 233 12.77 -5.65 1.43
CA ALA A 233 12.48 -6.71 2.40
C ALA A 233 12.41 -6.17 3.84
N LEU A 234 13.38 -5.32 4.24
CA LEU A 234 13.34 -4.65 5.55
C LEU A 234 12.11 -3.75 5.68
N GLY A 235 11.74 -3.05 4.60
CA GLY A 235 10.55 -2.23 4.54
C GLY A 235 9.26 -3.00 4.85
N VAL A 236 9.10 -4.23 4.35
CA VAL A 236 7.96 -5.11 4.64
C VAL A 236 7.86 -5.43 6.13
N PHE A 237 8.99 -5.71 6.79
CA PHE A 237 9.01 -5.96 8.23
C PHE A 237 8.60 -4.72 9.03
N ILE A 238 9.19 -3.57 8.76
CA ILE A 238 8.85 -2.33 9.48
C ILE A 238 7.38 -1.97 9.25
N ASP A 239 6.93 -2.05 8.00
CA ASP A 239 5.55 -1.74 7.63
C ASP A 239 4.55 -2.58 8.42
N THR A 240 4.68 -3.89 8.36
CA THR A 240 3.65 -4.79 8.90
C THR A 240 3.85 -5.08 10.40
N TYR A 241 5.07 -5.44 10.82
CA TYR A 241 5.28 -5.80 12.23
C TYR A 241 5.33 -4.61 13.17
N VAL A 242 5.72 -3.43 12.69
CA VAL A 242 5.74 -2.23 13.54
C VAL A 242 4.47 -1.42 13.32
N ILE A 243 4.28 -0.83 12.13
CA ILE A 243 3.24 0.19 11.94
C ILE A 243 1.84 -0.41 11.88
N CYS A 244 1.63 -1.54 11.14
CA CYS A 244 0.31 -2.19 11.15
C CYS A 244 -0.06 -2.75 12.53
N THR A 245 0.92 -3.29 13.27
CA THR A 245 0.68 -3.74 14.64
C THR A 245 0.31 -2.58 15.55
N CYS A 246 0.96 -1.42 15.42
CA CYS A 246 0.57 -0.21 16.12
C CYS A 246 -0.90 0.15 15.88
N THR A 247 -1.32 0.19 14.61
CA THR A 247 -2.71 0.47 14.25
C THR A 247 -3.67 -0.57 14.82
N ALA A 248 -3.31 -1.85 14.77
CA ALA A 248 -4.12 -2.92 15.34
C ALA A 248 -4.28 -2.78 16.87
N MET A 249 -3.20 -2.45 17.58
CA MET A 249 -3.22 -2.26 19.04
C MET A 249 -4.12 -1.09 19.44
N ILE A 250 -4.16 0.01 18.70
CA ILE A 250 -5.08 1.12 18.97
C ILE A 250 -6.53 0.61 19.06
N MET A 251 -6.94 -0.26 18.14
CA MET A 251 -8.32 -0.75 18.07
C MET A 251 -8.58 -1.92 19.03
N LEU A 252 -7.61 -2.82 19.22
CA LEU A 252 -7.79 -4.04 20.00
C LEU A 252 -7.66 -3.84 21.52
N LEU A 253 -7.02 -2.76 21.97
CA LEU A 253 -6.91 -2.38 23.38
C LEU A 253 -8.14 -1.59 23.90
N VAL A 254 -9.09 -1.26 23.01
CA VAL A 254 -10.37 -0.62 23.39
C VAL A 254 -11.38 -1.71 23.78
N PRO A 255 -12.27 -1.46 24.76
CA PRO A 255 -13.38 -2.35 25.05
C PRO A 255 -14.20 -2.67 23.81
N GLN A 256 -14.43 -3.96 23.54
CA GLN A 256 -15.08 -4.44 22.32
C GLN A 256 -16.47 -3.83 22.09
N GLU A 257 -17.19 -3.56 23.17
CA GLU A 257 -18.53 -2.96 23.18
C GLU A 257 -18.58 -1.59 22.48
N LEU A 258 -17.46 -0.84 22.53
CA LEU A 258 -17.36 0.49 21.90
C LEU A 258 -17.01 0.44 20.43
N THR A 259 -16.58 -0.70 19.92
CA THR A 259 -16.12 -0.88 18.55
C THR A 259 -16.92 -1.90 17.77
N GLU A 260 -17.85 -2.60 18.44
CA GLU A 260 -18.70 -3.62 17.82
C GLU A 260 -19.62 -3.01 16.75
N GLY A 261 -19.64 -3.62 15.56
CA GLY A 261 -20.46 -3.16 14.43
C GLY A 261 -19.88 -1.97 13.67
N LEU A 262 -18.78 -1.37 14.13
CA LEU A 262 -18.11 -0.31 13.40
C LEU A 262 -17.16 -0.88 12.33
N ALA A 263 -17.06 -0.16 11.22
CA ALA A 263 -16.19 -0.52 10.11
C ALA A 263 -15.49 0.73 9.51
N GLY A 264 -14.44 0.52 8.77
CA GLY A 264 -13.74 1.63 8.13
C GLY A 264 -13.19 2.65 9.14
N MET A 265 -13.21 3.91 8.80
CA MET A 265 -12.65 4.97 9.65
C MET A 265 -13.42 5.16 10.95
N ASP A 266 -14.71 4.81 10.98
CA ASP A 266 -15.52 4.89 12.21
C ASP A 266 -14.91 4.05 13.35
N LEU A 267 -14.41 2.85 13.02
CA LEU A 267 -13.75 1.96 13.98
C LEU A 267 -12.48 2.59 14.57
N LEU A 268 -11.58 3.10 13.71
CA LEU A 268 -10.32 3.68 14.17
C LEU A 268 -10.56 5.00 14.93
N GLN A 269 -11.46 5.84 14.44
CA GLN A 269 -11.76 7.12 15.08
C GLN A 269 -12.51 6.94 16.41
N ALA A 270 -13.40 5.96 16.53
CA ALA A 270 -14.02 5.59 17.81
C ALA A 270 -12.97 5.11 18.84
N ALA A 271 -12.02 4.29 18.39
CA ALA A 271 -10.91 3.85 19.25
C ALA A 271 -10.05 5.04 19.70
N MET A 272 -9.74 5.97 18.84
CA MET A 272 -8.98 7.17 19.17
C MET A 272 -9.76 8.15 20.05
N ALA A 273 -11.08 8.24 19.85
CA ALA A 273 -11.96 9.03 20.73
C ALA A 273 -11.97 8.50 22.17
N TYR A 274 -11.92 7.18 22.35
CA TYR A 274 -11.81 6.57 23.67
C TYR A 274 -10.55 7.01 24.42
N TYR A 275 -9.39 7.15 23.73
CA TYR A 275 -8.14 7.54 24.38
C TYR A 275 -7.96 9.05 24.56
N PHE A 276 -8.39 9.84 23.56
CA PHE A 276 -8.04 11.25 23.44
C PHE A 276 -9.24 12.18 23.16
N GLY A 277 -10.47 11.64 23.21
CA GLY A 277 -11.67 12.43 22.88
C GLY A 277 -11.66 12.97 21.45
N GLU A 278 -12.22 14.16 21.26
CA GLU A 278 -12.28 14.83 19.96
C GLU A 278 -10.90 15.06 19.30
N PHE A 279 -9.87 15.33 20.12
CA PHE A 279 -8.51 15.47 19.60
C PHE A 279 -8.05 14.23 18.84
N GLY A 280 -8.36 13.03 19.34
CA GLY A 280 -8.01 11.77 18.67
C GLY A 280 -8.69 11.62 17.30
N VAL A 281 -9.95 12.00 17.19
CA VAL A 281 -10.73 11.94 15.94
C VAL A 281 -10.16 12.90 14.91
N VAL A 282 -9.90 14.14 15.29
CA VAL A 282 -9.31 15.17 14.41
C VAL A 282 -7.89 14.78 13.99
N PHE A 283 -7.09 14.27 14.93
CA PHE A 283 -5.72 13.83 14.65
C PHE A 283 -5.67 12.75 13.57
N ILE A 284 -6.55 11.73 13.67
CA ILE A 284 -6.65 10.68 12.63
C ILE A 284 -7.08 11.26 11.28
N ALA A 285 -8.05 12.17 11.26
CA ALA A 285 -8.49 12.79 10.01
C ALA A 285 -7.36 13.53 9.30
N LEU A 286 -6.56 14.31 10.03
CA LEU A 286 -5.43 15.07 9.48
C LEU A 286 -4.28 14.15 9.02
N ILE A 287 -3.92 13.15 9.83
CA ILE A 287 -2.90 12.17 9.45
C ILE A 287 -3.33 11.41 8.20
N LEU A 288 -4.56 10.92 8.18
CA LEU A 288 -5.07 10.17 7.04
C LEU A 288 -5.10 11.02 5.77
N PHE A 289 -5.48 12.28 5.86
CA PHE A 289 -5.43 13.21 4.72
C PHE A 289 -4.02 13.31 4.14
N LEU A 290 -3.00 13.51 4.97
CA LEU A 290 -1.62 13.68 4.51
C LEU A 290 -1.03 12.38 3.96
N PHE A 291 -1.26 11.26 4.64
CA PHE A 291 -0.82 9.95 4.14
C PHE A 291 -1.51 9.58 2.84
N SER A 292 -2.81 9.81 2.75
CA SER A 292 -3.61 9.56 1.55
C SER A 292 -3.13 10.39 0.38
N PHE A 293 -2.83 11.65 0.63
CA PHE A 293 -2.36 12.56 -0.40
C PHE A 293 -0.96 12.15 -0.91
N SER A 294 -0.02 11.84 0.00
CA SER A 294 1.31 11.32 -0.34
C SER A 294 1.20 10.02 -1.15
N THR A 295 0.32 9.12 -0.72
CA THR A 295 0.08 7.87 -1.41
C THR A 295 -0.50 8.05 -2.81
N PHE A 296 -1.45 8.98 -2.99
CA PHE A 296 -2.01 9.27 -4.30
C PHE A 296 -0.93 9.71 -5.29
N LEU A 297 0.01 10.55 -4.84
CA LEU A 297 1.17 10.92 -5.66
C LEU A 297 2.09 9.73 -5.96
N GLY A 298 2.29 8.85 -4.98
CA GLY A 298 3.06 7.61 -5.14
C GLY A 298 2.45 6.66 -6.18
N ILE A 299 1.13 6.50 -6.16
CA ILE A 299 0.40 5.70 -7.15
C ILE A 299 0.61 6.22 -8.56
N LEU A 300 0.52 7.53 -8.75
CA LEU A 300 0.77 8.15 -10.05
C LEU A 300 2.20 7.94 -10.52
N PHE A 301 3.14 7.92 -9.58
CA PHE A 301 4.53 7.58 -9.87
C PHE A 301 4.68 6.13 -10.33
N TYR A 302 4.02 5.16 -9.67
CA TYR A 302 4.03 3.76 -10.11
C TYR A 302 3.37 3.58 -11.48
N ALA A 303 2.23 4.23 -11.69
CA ALA A 303 1.47 4.17 -12.93
C ALA A 303 2.27 4.65 -14.15
N ARG A 304 3.19 5.60 -13.96
CA ARG A 304 4.01 6.18 -15.02
C ARG A 304 4.74 5.12 -15.85
N SER A 305 5.37 4.14 -15.19
CA SER A 305 6.09 3.06 -15.85
C SER A 305 5.16 2.20 -16.72
N ASN A 306 3.97 1.88 -16.22
CA ASN A 306 2.99 1.06 -16.94
C ASN A 306 2.32 1.84 -18.09
N VAL A 307 2.02 3.12 -17.88
CA VAL A 307 1.51 4.00 -18.96
C VAL A 307 2.53 4.14 -20.07
N ALA A 308 3.80 4.36 -19.72
CA ALA A 308 4.89 4.44 -20.71
C ALA A 308 5.08 3.14 -21.50
N TYR A 309 4.92 1.98 -20.83
CA TYR A 309 4.99 0.67 -21.46
C TYR A 309 3.86 0.45 -22.47
N LEU A 310 2.59 0.77 -22.09
CA LEU A 310 1.40 0.49 -22.92
C LEU A 310 1.17 1.50 -24.03
N PHE A 311 1.29 2.78 -23.71
CA PHE A 311 0.84 3.87 -24.58
C PHE A 311 2.00 4.72 -25.13
N GLY A 312 3.23 4.34 -24.78
CA GLY A 312 4.42 5.11 -25.12
C GLY A 312 4.68 6.26 -24.14
N ASP A 313 5.92 6.72 -24.20
CA ASP A 313 6.42 7.75 -23.28
C ASP A 313 6.17 9.15 -23.83
N ASN A 314 4.98 9.66 -23.64
CA ASN A 314 4.58 11.01 -24.07
C ASN A 314 3.71 11.71 -23.02
N TRP A 315 3.73 13.04 -23.06
CA TRP A 315 2.98 13.87 -22.09
C TRP A 315 1.48 13.67 -22.19
N LEU A 316 0.94 13.33 -23.34
CA LEU A 316 -0.51 13.14 -23.51
C LEU A 316 -0.98 11.91 -22.76
N SER A 317 -0.34 10.75 -22.94
CA SER A 317 -0.72 9.51 -22.25
C SER A 317 -0.59 9.64 -20.73
N GLN A 318 0.48 10.27 -20.25
CA GLN A 318 0.69 10.54 -18.82
C GLN A 318 -0.39 11.47 -18.27
N THR A 319 -0.74 12.54 -18.98
CA THR A 319 -1.78 13.49 -18.55
C THR A 319 -3.17 12.86 -18.55
N LEU A 320 -3.51 12.06 -19.55
CA LEU A 320 -4.80 11.36 -19.61
C LEU A 320 -4.97 10.41 -18.43
N TYR A 321 -3.91 9.67 -18.05
CA TYR A 321 -3.98 8.83 -16.86
C TYR A 321 -4.12 9.63 -15.57
N LYS A 322 -3.43 10.77 -15.42
CA LYS A 322 -3.60 11.68 -14.28
C LYS A 322 -5.05 12.17 -14.16
N VAL A 323 -5.67 12.55 -15.27
CA VAL A 323 -7.08 12.96 -15.30
C VAL A 323 -7.98 11.79 -14.90
N LEU A 324 -7.74 10.58 -15.43
CA LEU A 324 -8.48 9.39 -15.02
C LEU A 324 -8.38 9.14 -13.52
N ALA A 325 -7.17 9.22 -12.95
CA ALA A 325 -6.96 9.04 -11.51
C ALA A 325 -7.69 10.11 -10.68
N LEU A 326 -7.75 11.36 -11.13
CA LEU A 326 -8.54 12.42 -10.47
C LEU A 326 -10.05 12.15 -10.52
N VAL A 327 -10.55 11.63 -11.65
CA VAL A 327 -11.96 11.21 -11.77
C VAL A 327 -12.24 10.05 -10.81
N MET A 328 -11.33 9.07 -10.72
CA MET A 328 -11.49 7.96 -9.78
C MET A 328 -11.41 8.41 -8.32
N LEU A 329 -10.55 9.38 -8.02
CA LEU A 329 -10.51 10.01 -6.70
C LEU A 329 -11.86 10.68 -6.35
N PHE A 330 -12.49 11.36 -7.31
CA PHE A 330 -13.81 11.97 -7.13
C PHE A 330 -14.90 10.92 -6.90
N ILE A 331 -14.97 9.89 -7.76
CA ILE A 331 -15.96 8.82 -7.63
C ILE A 331 -15.83 8.13 -6.27
N GLY A 332 -14.60 7.82 -5.84
CA GLY A 332 -14.35 7.12 -4.59
C GLY A 332 -14.86 7.84 -3.35
N GLY A 333 -14.76 9.18 -3.30
CA GLY A 333 -15.21 9.95 -2.15
C GLY A 333 -16.71 9.95 -1.92
N ILE A 334 -17.50 9.59 -2.94
CA ILE A 334 -18.98 9.50 -2.89
C ILE A 334 -19.49 8.07 -3.05
N ALA A 335 -18.62 7.10 -3.34
CA ALA A 335 -18.99 5.71 -3.58
C ALA A 335 -19.15 4.93 -2.26
N ALA A 336 -19.87 3.81 -2.33
CA ALA A 336 -20.04 2.92 -1.20
C ALA A 336 -18.69 2.25 -0.82
N TYR A 337 -18.41 2.16 0.48
CA TYR A 337 -17.17 1.59 1.05
C TYR A 337 -16.82 0.23 0.44
N GLN A 338 -17.77 -0.71 0.41
CA GLN A 338 -17.53 -2.06 -0.11
C GLN A 338 -17.10 -2.05 -1.59
N PHE A 339 -17.76 -1.24 -2.41
CA PHE A 339 -17.46 -1.16 -3.85
C PHE A 339 -16.02 -0.73 -4.12
N VAL A 340 -15.53 0.29 -3.40
CA VAL A 340 -14.16 0.81 -3.63
C VAL A 340 -13.11 -0.21 -3.21
N TRP A 341 -13.36 -0.97 -2.14
CA TRP A 341 -12.46 -2.03 -1.70
C TRP A 341 -12.44 -3.22 -2.65
N ASP A 342 -13.60 -3.64 -3.15
CA ASP A 342 -13.70 -4.78 -4.09
C ASP A 342 -12.93 -4.49 -5.39
N LEU A 343 -13.02 -3.27 -5.91
CA LEU A 343 -12.26 -2.86 -7.09
C LEU A 343 -10.75 -2.85 -6.84
N GLY A 344 -10.32 -2.35 -5.69
CA GLY A 344 -8.91 -2.39 -5.27
C GLY A 344 -8.38 -3.82 -5.15
N ASP A 345 -9.15 -4.70 -4.49
CA ASP A 345 -8.79 -6.10 -4.28
C ASP A 345 -8.64 -6.88 -5.60
N VAL A 346 -9.55 -6.69 -6.55
CA VAL A 346 -9.45 -7.29 -7.89
C VAL A 346 -8.17 -6.83 -8.59
N GLY A 347 -7.88 -5.54 -8.54
CA GLY A 347 -6.68 -4.99 -9.13
C GLY A 347 -5.40 -5.56 -8.54
N VAL A 348 -5.26 -5.57 -7.21
CA VAL A 348 -4.11 -6.15 -6.50
C VAL A 348 -3.97 -7.63 -6.81
N GLY A 349 -5.07 -8.39 -6.80
CA GLY A 349 -5.07 -9.82 -7.10
C GLY A 349 -4.55 -10.13 -8.50
N LEU A 350 -5.05 -9.42 -9.52
CA LEU A 350 -4.58 -9.58 -10.90
C LEU A 350 -3.10 -9.20 -11.05
N MET A 351 -2.66 -8.08 -10.48
CA MET A 351 -1.26 -7.70 -10.48
C MET A 351 -0.38 -8.79 -9.87
N THR A 352 -0.77 -9.31 -8.70
CA THR A 352 -0.02 -10.35 -8.00
C THR A 352 0.12 -11.61 -8.85
N ILE A 353 -0.98 -12.08 -9.48
CA ILE A 353 -0.94 -13.26 -10.35
C ILE A 353 0.06 -13.08 -11.49
N PHE A 354 -0.02 -11.98 -12.23
CA PHE A 354 0.88 -11.74 -13.36
C PHE A 354 2.33 -11.53 -12.90
N ASN A 355 2.55 -10.86 -11.78
CA ASN A 355 3.88 -10.66 -11.23
C ASN A 355 4.53 -11.99 -10.82
N MET A 356 3.79 -12.86 -10.11
CA MET A 356 4.29 -14.16 -9.67
C MET A 356 4.72 -15.05 -10.83
N ILE A 357 4.09 -14.95 -12.01
CA ILE A 357 4.52 -15.67 -13.23
C ILE A 357 5.97 -15.35 -13.60
N ALA A 358 6.42 -14.12 -13.37
CA ALA A 358 7.81 -13.73 -13.64
C ALA A 358 8.75 -14.04 -12.48
N LEU A 359 8.30 -13.91 -11.24
CA LEU A 359 9.17 -14.04 -10.06
C LEU A 359 9.78 -15.43 -9.96
N PHE A 360 9.00 -16.51 -10.17
CA PHE A 360 9.51 -17.88 -10.07
C PHE A 360 10.67 -18.16 -11.05
N PRO A 361 10.55 -17.94 -12.37
CA PRO A 361 11.64 -18.24 -13.29
C PRO A 361 12.81 -17.24 -13.20
N LEU A 362 12.59 -16.02 -12.71
CA LEU A 362 13.64 -15.01 -12.58
C LEU A 362 14.30 -14.95 -11.21
N ALA A 363 13.75 -15.63 -10.18
CA ALA A 363 14.30 -15.66 -8.84
C ALA A 363 15.81 -16.03 -8.80
N PRO A 364 16.31 -17.01 -9.58
CA PRO A 364 17.73 -17.33 -9.59
C PRO A 364 18.65 -16.15 -9.92
N LYS A 365 18.18 -15.20 -10.77
CA LYS A 365 18.96 -13.99 -11.12
C LYS A 365 19.05 -13.03 -9.94
N ALA A 366 17.98 -12.87 -9.18
CA ALA A 366 17.98 -12.04 -7.98
C ALA A 366 18.89 -12.66 -6.88
N LEU A 367 18.84 -13.96 -6.72
CA LEU A 367 19.71 -14.69 -5.78
C LEU A 367 21.19 -14.63 -6.19
N GLN A 368 21.47 -14.72 -7.48
CA GLN A 368 22.84 -14.52 -8.00
C GLN A 368 23.34 -13.11 -7.66
N ALA A 369 22.52 -12.07 -7.87
CA ALA A 369 22.87 -10.70 -7.51
C ALA A 369 23.15 -10.56 -6.00
N LEU A 370 22.42 -11.29 -5.13
CA LEU A 370 22.71 -11.32 -3.69
C LEU A 370 24.08 -11.94 -3.40
N THR A 371 24.37 -13.08 -4.02
CA THR A 371 25.67 -13.76 -3.85
C THR A 371 26.83 -12.86 -4.31
N ASP A 372 26.68 -12.19 -5.45
CA ASP A 372 27.68 -11.24 -5.96
C ASP A 372 27.89 -10.07 -4.98
N TYR A 373 26.80 -9.56 -4.39
CA TYR A 373 26.87 -8.51 -3.39
C TYR A 373 27.63 -8.94 -2.13
N GLU A 374 27.32 -10.14 -1.60
CA GLU A 374 28.01 -10.70 -0.43
C GLU A 374 29.52 -10.92 -0.68
N HIS A 375 29.88 -11.39 -1.86
CA HIS A 375 31.28 -11.56 -2.23
C HIS A 375 32.04 -10.24 -2.38
N SER A 376 31.36 -9.18 -2.86
CA SER A 376 31.98 -7.86 -3.01
C SER A 376 32.25 -7.17 -1.67
N HIS A 377 31.51 -7.52 -0.59
CA HIS A 377 31.66 -6.93 0.75
C HIS A 377 32.54 -7.76 1.70
N LYS A 378 32.95 -8.97 1.29
CA LYS A 378 33.91 -9.79 2.05
C LYS A 378 35.36 -9.52 1.66
N ARG A 379 35.60 -8.67 0.67
CA ARG A 379 36.93 -8.18 0.27
C ARG A 379 37.13 -6.75 0.78
#